data_4dff3c46ba8c783015c61de7edbbe771
#
_entry.id   4dff3c46ba8c783015c61de7edbbe771
#
_cell.length_a   1.000
_cell.length_b   1.000
_cell.length_c   1.000
_cell.angle_alpha   90.00
_cell.angle_beta   90.00
_cell.angle_gamma   90.00
#
_symmetry.space_group_name_H-M   'P 1'
#
loop_
_entity.id
_entity.type
_entity.pdbx_description
1 polymer ?
#
loop_
_entity_poly.entity_id
_entity_poly.type
_entity_poly.pdbx_seq_one_letter_code
_entity_poly.pdbx_strand_id
1 'polypeptide(L)'
;MQLPDTFTQRMQRLLGSGYESFLEALQQTPPTSVRLNPGKTAAKPGLPKVPWAEQGYYLRERPSFTLDPLLHAGTYYVQEASSMFIEQALKQVIDLEKPLHVLDLCGAPGGKSTHLASLISPDSLQVSNEVIKSRAYVLAENVAKWGSGNVLVTNNDPRDFGRLKSFFDVMVVDAPCSGEGMFRKDLQAIGEWSEENVNLCAQRQQRILTDVWEALKPGGVLIYSTCTWNEQENEENIAWLSEQEQAETLKLILRPEWGITPTHLNGVEGYRFYPHLTQGEGFFMAVVRKGGIPEEEAIGKKKKYKLTLAGKKEQALVENWLQNPEQFVWLQHGEVISALPAPLFDAADKVFQNLYVLFAGAEIAEVNGKKLKPLQGLALSQHLNKAAFETADLNLEQALRYLRKEDISLGTNGSNWLLLQYKNIPLGWAKQVGNRMNNYYPKEWRIRMELPQELPSFTLLTA
;
A
#
# COMPACT_ATOMS: atom_id res chain seq x y z
N MET A 1 -10.59 -4.23 -30.38
CA MET A 1 -9.93 -5.17 -29.43
C MET A 1 -10.33 -6.58 -29.83
N GLN A 2 -9.37 -7.48 -30.08
CA GLN A 2 -9.67 -8.87 -30.39
C GLN A 2 -9.44 -9.68 -29.09
N LEU A 3 -10.51 -10.23 -28.53
CA LEU A 3 -10.48 -11.04 -27.32
C LEU A 3 -10.33 -12.52 -27.67
N PRO A 4 -9.71 -13.35 -26.80
CA PRO A 4 -9.64 -14.80 -27.00
C PRO A 4 -11.04 -15.44 -27.05
N ASP A 5 -11.23 -16.43 -27.96
CA ASP A 5 -12.54 -17.05 -28.16
C ASP A 5 -13.10 -17.71 -26.90
N THR A 6 -12.26 -18.42 -26.16
CA THR A 6 -12.68 -19.11 -24.92
C THR A 6 -13.04 -18.12 -23.80
N PHE A 7 -12.31 -17.02 -23.69
CA PHE A 7 -12.70 -15.89 -22.81
C PHE A 7 -14.06 -15.33 -23.21
N THR A 8 -14.24 -15.05 -24.51
CA THR A 8 -15.49 -14.52 -25.06
C THR A 8 -16.69 -15.42 -24.74
N GLN A 9 -16.59 -16.71 -25.01
CA GLN A 9 -17.65 -17.70 -24.74
C GLN A 9 -17.99 -17.80 -23.27
N ARG A 10 -16.97 -17.75 -22.39
CA ARG A 10 -17.19 -17.77 -20.95
C ARG A 10 -17.88 -16.49 -20.47
N MET A 11 -17.46 -15.31 -20.93
CA MET A 11 -18.07 -14.04 -20.54
C MET A 11 -19.51 -13.90 -21.07
N GLN A 12 -19.80 -14.42 -22.27
CA GLN A 12 -21.19 -14.50 -22.79
C GLN A 12 -22.08 -15.35 -21.89
N ARG A 13 -21.59 -16.51 -21.45
CA ARG A 13 -22.32 -17.37 -20.51
C ARG A 13 -22.53 -16.69 -19.16
N LEU A 14 -21.50 -16.00 -18.64
CA LEU A 14 -21.51 -15.39 -17.32
C LEU A 14 -22.40 -14.15 -17.26
N LEU A 15 -22.41 -13.33 -18.31
CA LEU A 15 -23.08 -12.03 -18.35
C LEU A 15 -24.45 -12.08 -19.07
N GLY A 16 -24.69 -13.10 -19.89
CA GLY A 16 -25.93 -13.21 -20.67
C GLY A 16 -26.20 -11.96 -21.49
N SER A 17 -27.36 -11.31 -21.28
CA SER A 17 -27.74 -10.07 -21.96
C SER A 17 -26.85 -8.86 -21.65
N GLY A 18 -26.04 -8.90 -20.58
CA GLY A 18 -25.10 -7.84 -20.22
C GLY A 18 -23.80 -7.86 -21.01
N TYR A 19 -23.54 -8.90 -21.84
CA TYR A 19 -22.28 -9.08 -22.53
C TYR A 19 -21.94 -7.96 -23.51
N GLU A 20 -22.91 -7.47 -24.30
CA GLU A 20 -22.66 -6.37 -25.25
C GLU A 20 -22.27 -5.08 -24.55
N SER A 21 -22.94 -4.71 -23.45
CA SER A 21 -22.59 -3.54 -22.64
C SER A 21 -21.18 -3.69 -22.00
N PHE A 22 -20.81 -4.89 -21.63
CA PHE A 22 -19.49 -5.20 -21.13
C PHE A 22 -18.41 -4.99 -22.22
N LEU A 23 -18.65 -5.46 -23.45
CA LEU A 23 -17.74 -5.24 -24.59
C LEU A 23 -17.57 -3.75 -24.90
N GLU A 24 -18.65 -3.00 -24.91
CA GLU A 24 -18.63 -1.55 -25.11
C GLU A 24 -17.78 -0.86 -24.04
N ALA A 25 -17.96 -1.27 -22.76
CA ALA A 25 -17.20 -0.71 -21.66
C ALA A 25 -15.68 -1.02 -21.74
N LEU A 26 -15.30 -2.20 -22.24
CA LEU A 26 -13.90 -2.54 -22.48
C LEU A 26 -13.22 -1.68 -23.55
N GLN A 27 -13.99 -1.05 -24.44
CA GLN A 27 -13.46 -0.16 -25.48
C GLN A 27 -13.36 1.30 -25.04
N GLN A 28 -13.95 1.65 -23.89
CA GLN A 28 -13.91 3.01 -23.34
C GLN A 28 -12.60 3.30 -22.64
N THR A 29 -12.26 4.58 -22.49
CA THR A 29 -11.12 5.01 -21.68
C THR A 29 -11.32 4.61 -20.22
N PRO A 30 -10.32 3.95 -19.60
CA PRO A 30 -10.42 3.55 -18.18
C PRO A 30 -10.58 4.77 -17.26
N PRO A 31 -11.43 4.71 -16.24
CA PRO A 31 -11.55 5.77 -15.26
C PRO A 31 -10.24 5.94 -14.48
N THR A 32 -9.93 7.17 -14.14
CA THR A 32 -8.79 7.47 -13.28
C THR A 32 -9.29 7.82 -11.89
N SER A 33 -8.73 7.16 -10.87
CA SER A 33 -9.07 7.42 -9.48
C SER A 33 -7.84 7.56 -8.61
N VAL A 34 -8.01 8.29 -7.52
CA VAL A 34 -6.97 8.57 -6.52
C VAL A 34 -7.54 8.39 -5.12
N ARG A 35 -6.68 8.06 -4.17
CA ARG A 35 -7.03 8.00 -2.76
C ARG A 35 -6.15 8.97 -1.98
N LEU A 36 -6.77 9.87 -1.22
CA LEU A 36 -6.06 10.85 -0.39
C LEU A 36 -5.45 10.18 0.84
N ASN A 37 -4.35 10.75 1.32
CA ASN A 37 -3.72 10.39 2.58
C ASN A 37 -4.25 11.28 3.71
N PRO A 38 -5.16 10.77 4.58
CA PRO A 38 -5.76 11.58 5.64
C PRO A 38 -4.75 12.05 6.69
N GLY A 39 -3.60 11.37 6.83
CA GLY A 39 -2.52 11.79 7.73
C GLY A 39 -1.69 12.97 7.21
N LYS A 40 -1.85 13.35 5.94
CA LYS A 40 -1.08 14.45 5.32
C LYS A 40 -1.92 15.59 4.77
N THR A 41 -3.19 15.35 4.52
CA THR A 41 -4.09 16.37 3.99
C THR A 41 -5.49 16.21 4.51
N ALA A 42 -6.10 17.32 4.92
CA ALA A 42 -7.52 17.43 5.24
C ALA A 42 -8.35 17.90 4.04
N ALA A 43 -7.74 18.06 2.87
CA ALA A 43 -8.43 18.56 1.68
C ALA A 43 -9.61 17.68 1.29
N LYS A 44 -10.70 18.31 0.88
CA LYS A 44 -11.89 17.68 0.32
C LYS A 44 -12.08 18.20 -1.09
N PRO A 45 -11.43 17.61 -2.10
CA PRO A 45 -11.56 18.08 -3.47
C PRO A 45 -13.03 17.99 -3.92
N GLY A 46 -13.50 18.98 -4.70
CA GLY A 46 -14.83 18.99 -5.31
C GLY A 46 -14.98 17.96 -6.46
N LEU A 47 -14.43 16.77 -6.28
CA LEU A 47 -14.41 15.69 -7.27
C LEU A 47 -15.45 14.61 -6.91
N PRO A 48 -15.95 13.85 -7.91
CA PRO A 48 -16.81 12.72 -7.67
C PRO A 48 -16.14 11.68 -6.75
N LYS A 49 -16.88 11.19 -5.77
CA LYS A 49 -16.42 10.18 -4.82
C LYS A 49 -16.41 8.78 -5.43
N VAL A 50 -15.43 7.95 -5.02
CA VAL A 50 -15.56 6.50 -5.12
C VAL A 50 -16.57 6.07 -4.03
N PRO A 51 -17.72 5.47 -4.39
CA PRO A 51 -18.84 5.34 -3.44
C PRO A 51 -18.55 4.46 -2.21
N TRP A 52 -17.57 3.57 -2.31
CA TRP A 52 -17.18 2.62 -1.25
C TRP A 52 -15.86 2.98 -0.55
N ALA A 53 -15.27 4.15 -0.84
CA ALA A 53 -14.03 4.60 -0.21
C ALA A 53 -14.11 6.05 0.26
N GLU A 54 -13.89 6.30 1.55
CA GLU A 54 -14.04 7.63 2.14
C GLU A 54 -13.07 8.66 1.55
N GLN A 55 -11.85 8.22 1.26
CA GLN A 55 -10.80 9.08 0.71
C GLN A 55 -10.60 8.86 -0.79
N GLY A 56 -11.48 8.09 -1.45
CA GLY A 56 -11.44 7.78 -2.88
C GLY A 56 -12.15 8.84 -3.74
N TYR A 57 -11.51 9.25 -4.85
CA TYR A 57 -12.07 10.23 -5.77
C TYR A 57 -11.76 9.85 -7.22
N TYR A 58 -12.73 10.10 -8.12
CA TYR A 58 -12.53 10.00 -9.56
C TYR A 58 -12.00 11.33 -10.12
N LEU A 59 -11.09 11.24 -11.07
CA LEU A 59 -10.60 12.39 -11.82
C LEU A 59 -11.35 12.48 -13.16
N ARG A 60 -11.58 13.69 -13.62
CA ARG A 60 -12.20 13.93 -14.96
C ARG A 60 -11.28 13.51 -16.09
N GLU A 61 -9.98 13.74 -15.92
CA GLU A 61 -8.92 13.44 -16.87
C GLU A 61 -7.73 12.83 -16.16
N ARG A 62 -6.93 12.06 -16.88
CA ARG A 62 -5.69 11.48 -16.34
C ARG A 62 -4.54 12.47 -16.53
N PRO A 63 -4.04 13.11 -15.46
CA PRO A 63 -2.90 14.00 -15.55
C PRO A 63 -1.57 13.22 -15.62
N SER A 64 -0.48 13.95 -15.89
CA SER A 64 0.87 13.43 -15.69
C SER A 64 1.22 13.45 -14.20
N PHE A 65 0.80 12.43 -13.46
CA PHE A 65 1.00 12.31 -12.01
C PHE A 65 2.46 12.47 -11.59
N THR A 66 3.40 12.03 -12.41
CA THR A 66 4.85 12.15 -12.15
C THR A 66 5.29 13.62 -11.99
N LEU A 67 4.55 14.56 -12.61
CA LEU A 67 4.83 16.00 -12.53
C LEU A 67 4.07 16.71 -11.39
N ASP A 68 3.42 15.96 -10.50
CA ASP A 68 2.81 16.53 -9.30
C ASP A 68 3.70 16.27 -8.08
N PRO A 69 4.34 17.32 -7.50
CA PRO A 69 5.16 17.16 -6.30
C PRO A 69 4.41 16.54 -5.11
N LEU A 70 3.08 16.72 -5.03
CA LEU A 70 2.27 16.19 -3.95
C LEU A 70 2.13 14.66 -4.00
N LEU A 71 2.20 14.04 -5.20
CA LEU A 71 2.31 12.59 -5.30
C LEU A 71 3.59 12.09 -4.60
N HIS A 72 4.73 12.75 -4.87
CA HIS A 72 6.03 12.39 -4.31
C HIS A 72 6.11 12.67 -2.80
N ALA A 73 5.29 13.61 -2.32
CA ALA A 73 5.10 13.86 -0.89
C ALA A 73 4.19 12.83 -0.20
N GLY A 74 3.52 11.96 -0.95
CA GLY A 74 2.61 10.93 -0.44
C GLY A 74 1.30 11.49 0.11
N THR A 75 0.81 12.63 -0.42
CA THR A 75 -0.49 13.18 -0.03
C THR A 75 -1.66 12.44 -0.63
N TYR A 76 -1.43 11.67 -1.69
CA TYR A 76 -2.40 10.78 -2.30
C TYR A 76 -1.69 9.62 -3.02
N TYR A 77 -2.46 8.60 -3.34
CA TYR A 77 -2.05 7.44 -4.13
C TYR A 77 -2.96 7.30 -5.36
N VAL A 78 -2.39 7.01 -6.53
CA VAL A 78 -3.18 6.68 -7.73
C VAL A 78 -3.60 5.23 -7.62
N GLN A 79 -4.85 4.99 -7.25
CA GLN A 79 -5.39 3.66 -6.99
C GLN A 79 -6.64 3.41 -7.83
N GLU A 80 -6.75 2.22 -8.37
CA GLU A 80 -7.92 1.74 -9.09
C GLU A 80 -9.12 1.62 -8.13
N ALA A 81 -10.28 2.12 -8.55
CA ALA A 81 -11.45 2.29 -7.68
C ALA A 81 -11.99 0.98 -7.11
N SER A 82 -12.11 -0.08 -7.93
CA SER A 82 -12.64 -1.38 -7.47
C SER A 82 -11.80 -1.96 -6.34
N SER A 83 -10.46 -1.80 -6.41
CA SER A 83 -9.54 -2.27 -5.38
C SER A 83 -9.68 -1.52 -4.04
N MET A 84 -10.29 -0.32 -4.04
CA MET A 84 -10.57 0.43 -2.81
C MET A 84 -11.73 -0.19 -2.00
N PHE A 85 -12.47 -1.17 -2.56
CA PHE A 85 -13.54 -1.86 -1.84
C PHE A 85 -13.05 -2.64 -0.61
N ILE A 86 -11.76 -2.87 -0.51
CA ILE A 86 -11.13 -3.42 0.71
C ILE A 86 -11.52 -2.63 1.97
N GLU A 87 -11.80 -1.33 1.85
CA GLU A 87 -12.27 -0.51 2.96
C GLU A 87 -13.60 -1.01 3.50
N GLN A 88 -14.56 -1.31 2.61
CA GLN A 88 -15.87 -1.83 3.02
C GLN A 88 -15.78 -3.25 3.57
N ALA A 89 -14.92 -4.07 2.97
CA ALA A 89 -14.69 -5.43 3.46
C ALA A 89 -14.20 -5.40 4.92
N LEU A 90 -13.20 -4.58 5.22
CA LEU A 90 -12.65 -4.48 6.58
C LEU A 90 -13.64 -3.88 7.58
N LYS A 91 -14.26 -2.73 7.23
CA LYS A 91 -15.19 -2.02 8.13
C LYS A 91 -16.40 -2.85 8.57
N GLN A 92 -16.81 -3.83 7.75
CA GLN A 92 -17.98 -4.67 8.05
C GLN A 92 -17.64 -5.92 8.87
N VAL A 93 -16.38 -6.36 8.88
CA VAL A 93 -16.05 -7.69 9.43
C VAL A 93 -15.13 -7.66 10.64
N ILE A 94 -14.45 -6.53 10.90
CA ILE A 94 -13.52 -6.39 12.00
C ILE A 94 -13.57 -4.99 12.62
N ASP A 95 -13.28 -4.91 13.91
CA ASP A 95 -13.16 -3.65 14.66
C ASP A 95 -11.76 -3.04 14.40
N LEU A 96 -11.71 -2.02 13.57
CA LEU A 96 -10.46 -1.36 13.15
C LEU A 96 -9.87 -0.41 14.20
N GLU A 97 -10.61 -0.07 15.25
CA GLU A 97 -10.13 0.77 16.35
C GLU A 97 -9.27 -0.04 17.33
N LYS A 98 -9.38 -1.37 17.31
CA LYS A 98 -8.54 -2.25 18.12
C LYS A 98 -7.14 -2.42 17.54
N PRO A 99 -6.12 -2.64 18.38
CA PRO A 99 -4.82 -3.08 17.90
C PRO A 99 -4.89 -4.41 17.15
N LEU A 100 -4.42 -4.42 15.91
CA LEU A 100 -4.44 -5.55 15.00
C LEU A 100 -3.04 -5.86 14.46
N HIS A 101 -2.78 -7.12 14.18
CA HIS A 101 -1.67 -7.53 13.32
C HIS A 101 -2.23 -7.82 11.92
N VAL A 102 -1.82 -7.03 10.94
CA VAL A 102 -2.33 -7.08 9.57
C VAL A 102 -1.22 -7.50 8.61
N LEU A 103 -1.50 -8.46 7.75
CA LEU A 103 -0.61 -8.88 6.65
C LEU A 103 -1.21 -8.44 5.30
N ASP A 104 -0.42 -7.74 4.50
CA ASP A 104 -0.63 -7.59 3.05
C ASP A 104 0.44 -8.42 2.34
N LEU A 105 0.08 -9.62 1.88
CA LEU A 105 1.04 -10.63 1.43
C LEU A 105 1.66 -10.34 0.08
N CYS A 106 0.90 -9.72 -0.84
CA CYS A 106 1.30 -9.40 -2.20
C CYS A 106 1.19 -7.88 -2.43
N GLY A 107 1.86 -7.09 -1.57
CA GLY A 107 1.58 -5.68 -1.37
C GLY A 107 2.01 -4.73 -2.49
N ALA A 108 2.99 -5.10 -3.33
CA ALA A 108 3.50 -4.18 -4.34
C ALA A 108 2.48 -3.89 -5.45
N PRO A 109 2.42 -2.63 -5.91
CA PRO A 109 3.31 -1.51 -5.61
C PRO A 109 2.97 -0.70 -4.34
N GLY A 110 1.92 -1.04 -3.54
CA GLY A 110 1.60 -0.38 -2.28
C GLY A 110 0.21 0.27 -2.19
N GLY A 111 -0.65 0.09 -3.20
CA GLY A 111 -2.01 0.66 -3.22
C GLY A 111 -2.85 0.16 -2.05
N LYS A 112 -2.96 -1.17 -1.88
CA LYS A 112 -3.68 -1.79 -0.76
C LYS A 112 -2.93 -1.59 0.55
N SER A 113 -1.58 -1.74 0.58
CA SER A 113 -0.76 -1.51 1.78
C SER A 113 -0.97 -0.12 2.38
N THR A 114 -0.89 0.93 1.57
CA THR A 114 -1.10 2.31 2.04
C THR A 114 -2.57 2.60 2.39
N HIS A 115 -3.51 1.87 1.80
CA HIS A 115 -4.92 1.96 2.16
C HIS A 115 -5.16 1.35 3.55
N LEU A 116 -4.68 0.14 3.77
CA LEU A 116 -4.73 -0.54 5.08
C LEU A 116 -4.14 0.33 6.18
N ALA A 117 -2.94 0.89 5.96
CA ALA A 117 -2.27 1.77 6.91
C ALA A 117 -3.09 3.01 7.31
N SER A 118 -4.04 3.44 6.46
CA SER A 118 -4.95 4.55 6.76
C SER A 118 -6.23 4.13 7.49
N LEU A 119 -6.54 2.84 7.52
CA LEU A 119 -7.78 2.31 8.08
C LEU A 119 -7.61 1.73 9.47
N ILE A 120 -6.46 1.16 9.77
CA ILE A 120 -6.17 0.49 11.03
C ILE A 120 -5.71 1.48 12.11
N SER A 121 -5.95 1.13 13.36
CA SER A 121 -5.48 1.89 14.52
C SER A 121 -3.96 2.13 14.47
N PRO A 122 -3.44 3.29 14.94
CA PRO A 122 -2.00 3.53 15.07
C PRO A 122 -1.25 2.48 15.92
N ASP A 123 -1.96 1.82 16.82
CA ASP A 123 -1.44 0.73 17.66
C ASP A 123 -1.47 -0.64 16.97
N SER A 124 -1.87 -0.69 15.70
CA SER A 124 -1.85 -1.89 14.87
C SER A 124 -0.52 -2.02 14.13
N LEU A 125 0.01 -3.25 14.03
CA LEU A 125 1.18 -3.55 13.22
C LEU A 125 0.73 -4.06 11.84
N GLN A 126 1.19 -3.40 10.79
CA GLN A 126 1.04 -3.89 9.42
C GLN A 126 2.36 -4.47 8.91
N VAL A 127 2.30 -5.64 8.33
CA VAL A 127 3.39 -6.27 7.56
C VAL A 127 2.95 -6.30 6.10
N SER A 128 3.69 -5.61 5.23
CA SER A 128 3.47 -5.60 3.79
C SER A 128 4.60 -6.34 3.10
N ASN A 129 4.27 -7.44 2.42
CA ASN A 129 5.24 -8.31 1.78
C ASN A 129 5.20 -8.24 0.27
N GLU A 130 6.32 -8.50 -0.35
CA GLU A 130 6.43 -8.74 -1.79
C GLU A 130 7.60 -9.70 -2.07
N VAL A 131 7.33 -10.78 -2.79
CA VAL A 131 8.33 -11.82 -3.08
C VAL A 131 9.38 -11.35 -4.08
N ILE A 132 8.99 -10.50 -5.04
CA ILE A 132 9.89 -9.98 -6.08
C ILE A 132 10.66 -8.79 -5.52
N LYS A 133 11.97 -8.96 -5.34
CA LYS A 133 12.84 -7.97 -4.68
C LYS A 133 12.74 -6.56 -5.27
N SER A 134 12.76 -6.41 -6.59
CA SER A 134 12.65 -5.10 -7.23
C SER A 134 11.30 -4.41 -6.93
N ARG A 135 10.20 -5.17 -6.87
CA ARG A 135 8.89 -4.67 -6.50
C ARG A 135 8.77 -4.37 -5.00
N ALA A 136 9.48 -5.12 -4.15
CA ALA A 136 9.53 -4.86 -2.71
C ALA A 136 10.17 -3.50 -2.39
N TYR A 137 11.18 -3.06 -3.17
CA TYR A 137 11.73 -1.71 -3.03
C TYR A 137 10.73 -0.62 -3.44
N VAL A 138 9.91 -0.85 -4.48
CA VAL A 138 8.84 0.09 -4.86
C VAL A 138 7.77 0.17 -3.76
N LEU A 139 7.42 -0.97 -3.16
CA LEU A 139 6.52 -1.03 -2.01
C LEU A 139 7.08 -0.23 -0.83
N ALA A 140 8.35 -0.43 -0.47
CA ALA A 140 9.02 0.31 0.61
C ALA A 140 9.04 1.83 0.35
N GLU A 141 9.32 2.25 -0.89
CA GLU A 141 9.25 3.66 -1.30
C GLU A 141 7.84 4.25 -1.08
N ASN A 142 6.79 3.54 -1.52
CA ASN A 142 5.43 4.03 -1.40
C ASN A 142 4.92 4.04 0.05
N VAL A 143 5.33 3.05 0.86
CA VAL A 143 5.07 3.03 2.31
C VAL A 143 5.80 4.18 3.01
N ALA A 144 7.07 4.43 2.70
CA ALA A 144 7.83 5.56 3.23
C ALA A 144 7.20 6.91 2.83
N LYS A 145 6.74 7.06 1.59
CA LYS A 145 5.99 8.24 1.12
C LYS A 145 4.67 8.40 1.88
N TRP A 146 3.99 7.32 2.20
CA TRP A 146 2.75 7.37 3.00
C TRP A 146 2.99 7.85 4.42
N GLY A 147 4.05 7.36 5.07
CA GLY A 147 4.62 7.91 6.29
C GLY A 147 3.89 7.59 7.59
N SER A 148 3.09 6.54 7.66
CA SER A 148 2.28 6.17 8.85
C SER A 148 3.09 5.64 10.03
N GLY A 149 4.29 5.10 9.83
CA GLY A 149 5.19 4.68 10.91
C GLY A 149 4.94 3.31 11.54
N ASN A 150 3.78 2.69 11.32
CA ASN A 150 3.39 1.39 11.89
C ASN A 150 3.43 0.24 10.86
N VAL A 151 4.17 0.41 9.77
CA VAL A 151 4.29 -0.56 8.68
C VAL A 151 5.71 -1.11 8.62
N LEU A 152 5.82 -2.44 8.49
CA LEU A 152 7.04 -3.15 8.12
C LEU A 152 6.90 -3.63 6.67
N VAL A 153 7.94 -3.45 5.86
CA VAL A 153 8.00 -4.03 4.52
C VAL A 153 8.97 -5.20 4.53
N THR A 154 8.52 -6.35 4.02
CA THR A 154 9.28 -7.60 3.98
C THR A 154 9.45 -8.09 2.54
N ASN A 155 10.51 -8.90 2.32
CA ASN A 155 10.74 -9.54 1.03
C ASN A 155 10.97 -11.03 1.25
N ASN A 156 9.88 -11.79 1.32
CA ASN A 156 9.90 -13.20 1.69
C ASN A 156 8.95 -14.00 0.79
N ASP A 157 9.23 -15.29 0.64
CA ASP A 157 8.28 -16.24 0.04
C ASP A 157 7.11 -16.48 1.01
N PRO A 158 5.86 -16.70 0.54
CA PRO A 158 4.70 -16.96 1.40
C PRO A 158 4.92 -18.05 2.44
N ARG A 159 5.65 -19.12 2.13
CA ARG A 159 5.99 -20.22 3.08
C ARG A 159 6.74 -19.78 4.32
N ASP A 160 7.50 -18.67 4.24
CA ASP A 160 8.27 -18.17 5.38
C ASP A 160 7.35 -17.66 6.49
N PHE A 161 6.13 -17.22 6.14
CA PHE A 161 5.10 -16.76 7.08
C PHE A 161 4.56 -17.90 7.97
N GLY A 162 4.66 -19.15 7.55
CA GLY A 162 4.32 -20.30 8.40
C GLY A 162 5.10 -20.37 9.73
N ARG A 163 6.21 -19.61 9.87
CA ARG A 163 6.94 -19.44 11.14
C ARG A 163 6.23 -18.50 12.11
N LEU A 164 5.28 -17.69 11.63
CA LEU A 164 4.49 -16.74 12.41
C LEU A 164 3.09 -17.31 12.69
N LYS A 165 3.01 -18.54 13.22
CA LYS A 165 1.73 -19.21 13.49
C LYS A 165 0.79 -18.36 14.33
N SER A 166 -0.48 -18.30 13.93
CA SER A 166 -1.57 -17.58 14.61
C SER A 166 -1.17 -16.15 15.01
N PHE A 167 -0.50 -15.44 14.12
CA PHE A 167 0.03 -14.11 14.41
C PHE A 167 -0.86 -12.97 13.89
N PHE A 168 -1.45 -13.13 12.69
CA PHE A 168 -2.22 -12.07 12.04
C PHE A 168 -3.72 -12.19 12.35
N ASP A 169 -4.34 -11.06 12.67
CA ASP A 169 -5.79 -10.92 12.84
C ASP A 169 -6.47 -10.77 11.48
N VAL A 170 -5.79 -10.09 10.56
CA VAL A 170 -6.24 -9.84 9.18
C VAL A 170 -5.13 -10.18 8.22
N MET A 171 -5.50 -10.83 7.14
CA MET A 171 -4.61 -11.14 6.02
C MET A 171 -5.26 -10.68 4.72
N VAL A 172 -4.51 -9.95 3.90
CA VAL A 172 -4.92 -9.54 2.56
C VAL A 172 -4.03 -10.25 1.56
N VAL A 173 -4.65 -10.96 0.63
CA VAL A 173 -3.97 -11.65 -0.46
C VAL A 173 -4.56 -11.16 -1.78
N ASP A 174 -3.92 -10.10 -2.34
CA ASP A 174 -4.17 -9.68 -3.71
C ASP A 174 -3.36 -10.58 -4.63
N ALA A 175 -3.95 -11.69 -5.01
CA ALA A 175 -3.21 -12.80 -5.57
C ALA A 175 -2.75 -12.54 -7.03
N PRO A 176 -1.52 -12.94 -7.40
CA PRO A 176 -1.12 -12.90 -8.80
C PRO A 176 -2.07 -13.77 -9.63
N CYS A 177 -2.64 -13.20 -10.69
CA CYS A 177 -3.72 -13.80 -11.48
C CYS A 177 -3.51 -13.62 -12.98
N SER A 178 -4.39 -14.20 -13.79
CA SER A 178 -4.37 -14.12 -15.26
C SER A 178 -4.61 -12.72 -15.83
N GLY A 179 -5.13 -11.78 -15.01
CA GLY A 179 -5.18 -10.36 -15.33
C GLY A 179 -6.25 -9.94 -16.32
N GLU A 180 -7.35 -10.65 -16.45
CA GLU A 180 -8.46 -10.33 -17.37
C GLU A 180 -9.01 -8.92 -17.19
N GLY A 181 -9.07 -8.45 -15.94
CA GLY A 181 -9.49 -7.10 -15.59
C GLY A 181 -8.54 -6.00 -16.07
N MET A 182 -7.36 -6.35 -16.60
CA MET A 182 -6.40 -5.42 -17.17
C MET A 182 -6.57 -5.21 -18.68
N PHE A 183 -7.40 -6.00 -19.37
CA PHE A 183 -7.52 -5.98 -20.83
C PHE A 183 -7.82 -4.61 -21.41
N ARG A 184 -8.57 -3.77 -20.68
CA ARG A 184 -8.86 -2.39 -21.08
C ARG A 184 -7.65 -1.45 -20.98
N LYS A 185 -6.75 -1.71 -20.01
CA LYS A 185 -5.59 -0.86 -19.72
C LYS A 185 -4.32 -1.31 -20.43
N ASP A 186 -4.18 -2.62 -20.58
CA ASP A 186 -2.98 -3.26 -21.10
C ASP A 186 -3.33 -4.30 -22.16
N LEU A 187 -3.17 -3.91 -23.40
CA LEU A 187 -3.44 -4.83 -24.53
C LEU A 187 -2.46 -6.00 -24.59
N GLN A 188 -1.29 -5.93 -23.94
CA GLN A 188 -0.34 -7.05 -23.88
C GLN A 188 -0.91 -8.17 -23.01
N ALA A 189 -1.67 -7.82 -21.95
CA ALA A 189 -2.35 -8.81 -21.10
C ALA A 189 -3.29 -9.73 -21.89
N ILE A 190 -3.90 -9.24 -22.98
CA ILE A 190 -4.72 -10.08 -23.88
C ILE A 190 -3.87 -11.12 -24.58
N GLY A 191 -2.68 -10.74 -25.05
CA GLY A 191 -1.76 -11.64 -25.75
C GLY A 191 -1.10 -12.68 -24.85
N GLU A 192 -0.97 -12.38 -23.57
CA GLU A 192 -0.39 -13.29 -22.56
C GLU A 192 -1.43 -14.22 -21.94
N TRP A 193 -2.72 -13.92 -22.12
CA TRP A 193 -3.80 -14.72 -21.55
C TRP A 193 -4.01 -16.03 -22.31
N SER A 194 -4.13 -17.12 -21.56
CA SER A 194 -4.54 -18.44 -22.05
C SER A 194 -5.19 -19.25 -20.95
N GLU A 195 -5.97 -20.27 -21.29
CA GLU A 195 -6.55 -21.20 -20.29
C GLU A 195 -5.46 -21.93 -19.50
N GLU A 196 -4.32 -22.23 -20.13
CA GLU A 196 -3.17 -22.80 -19.44
C GLU A 196 -2.61 -21.84 -18.39
N ASN A 197 -2.46 -20.55 -18.73
CA ASN A 197 -2.01 -19.52 -17.78
C ASN A 197 -3.01 -19.33 -16.63
N VAL A 198 -4.31 -19.37 -16.89
CA VAL A 198 -5.36 -19.36 -15.84
C VAL A 198 -5.16 -20.51 -14.88
N ASN A 199 -4.98 -21.75 -15.39
CA ASN A 199 -4.74 -22.93 -14.56
C ASN A 199 -3.46 -22.81 -13.70
N LEU A 200 -2.37 -22.30 -14.28
CA LEU A 200 -1.12 -22.06 -13.57
C LEU A 200 -1.28 -20.99 -12.48
N CYS A 201 -2.04 -19.95 -12.74
CA CYS A 201 -2.35 -18.92 -11.75
C CYS A 201 -3.21 -19.49 -10.62
N ALA A 202 -4.26 -20.27 -10.90
CA ALA A 202 -5.09 -20.90 -9.89
C ALA A 202 -4.28 -21.82 -8.96
N GLN A 203 -3.41 -22.66 -9.50
CA GLN A 203 -2.52 -23.54 -8.72
C GLN A 203 -1.54 -22.73 -7.85
N ARG A 204 -0.98 -21.61 -8.40
CA ARG A 204 -0.11 -20.72 -7.63
C ARG A 204 -0.84 -20.08 -6.48
N GLN A 205 -2.07 -19.65 -6.68
CA GLN A 205 -2.92 -19.05 -5.67
C GLN A 205 -3.22 -20.04 -4.54
N GLN A 206 -3.56 -21.31 -4.87
CA GLN A 206 -3.75 -22.37 -3.88
C GLN A 206 -2.48 -22.59 -3.04
N ARG A 207 -1.31 -22.65 -3.69
CA ARG A 207 -0.03 -22.77 -2.97
C ARG A 207 0.18 -21.60 -2.01
N ILE A 208 -0.04 -20.36 -2.47
CA ILE A 208 0.12 -19.15 -1.65
C ILE A 208 -0.79 -19.22 -0.43
N LEU A 209 -2.06 -19.57 -0.61
CA LEU A 209 -3.05 -19.69 0.47
C LEU A 209 -2.65 -20.77 1.47
N THR A 210 -2.25 -21.96 1.00
CA THR A 210 -1.75 -23.03 1.87
C THR A 210 -0.54 -22.60 2.69
N ASP A 211 0.45 -22.00 2.02
CA ASP A 211 1.72 -21.62 2.64
C ASP A 211 1.55 -20.59 3.78
N VAL A 212 0.53 -19.71 3.67
CA VAL A 212 0.36 -18.60 4.61
C VAL A 212 -0.74 -18.84 5.65
N TRP A 213 -1.61 -19.85 5.45
CA TRP A 213 -2.81 -20.07 6.27
C TRP A 213 -2.57 -20.19 7.76
N GLU A 214 -1.51 -20.92 8.15
CA GLU A 214 -1.13 -21.11 9.56
C GLU A 214 -0.77 -19.78 10.26
N ALA A 215 -0.40 -18.75 9.51
CA ALA A 215 -0.09 -17.43 10.08
C ALA A 215 -1.34 -16.63 10.47
N LEU A 216 -2.51 -16.96 9.92
CA LEU A 216 -3.78 -16.35 10.29
C LEU A 216 -4.27 -16.97 11.61
N LYS A 217 -4.70 -16.12 12.55
CA LYS A 217 -5.29 -16.56 13.82
C LYS A 217 -6.60 -17.32 13.59
N PRO A 218 -6.97 -18.29 14.43
CA PRO A 218 -8.35 -18.75 14.52
C PRO A 218 -9.30 -17.56 14.77
N GLY A 219 -10.42 -17.49 14.02
CA GLY A 219 -11.33 -16.34 14.02
C GLY A 219 -10.83 -15.13 13.21
N GLY A 220 -9.59 -15.15 12.75
CA GLY A 220 -9.01 -14.11 11.88
C GLY A 220 -9.66 -14.09 10.49
N VAL A 221 -9.44 -13.00 9.77
CA VAL A 221 -10.10 -12.72 8.49
C VAL A 221 -9.06 -12.67 7.36
N LEU A 222 -9.30 -13.47 6.30
CA LEU A 222 -8.63 -13.37 5.02
C LEU A 222 -9.48 -12.56 4.06
N ILE A 223 -8.90 -11.52 3.44
CA ILE A 223 -9.45 -10.85 2.27
C ILE A 223 -8.67 -11.32 1.06
N TYR A 224 -9.32 -12.10 0.22
CA TYR A 224 -8.76 -12.59 -1.04
C TYR A 224 -9.26 -11.72 -2.19
N SER A 225 -8.36 -11.32 -3.09
CA SER A 225 -8.73 -10.56 -4.28
C SER A 225 -7.87 -10.92 -5.49
N THR A 226 -8.45 -10.71 -6.67
CA THR A 226 -7.78 -10.84 -7.97
C THR A 226 -8.26 -9.76 -8.93
N CYS A 227 -7.49 -9.49 -9.98
CA CYS A 227 -7.93 -8.67 -11.10
C CYS A 227 -8.39 -9.53 -12.29
N THR A 228 -9.19 -10.58 -12.04
CA THR A 228 -9.75 -11.44 -13.08
C THR A 228 -11.23 -11.76 -12.78
N TRP A 229 -11.99 -12.15 -13.82
CA TRP A 229 -13.37 -12.65 -13.68
C TRP A 229 -13.45 -14.18 -13.73
N ASN A 230 -12.31 -14.87 -13.77
CA ASN A 230 -12.25 -16.31 -13.92
C ASN A 230 -12.70 -17.02 -12.64
N GLU A 231 -13.62 -17.98 -12.76
CA GLU A 231 -14.17 -18.74 -11.65
C GLU A 231 -13.12 -19.64 -10.98
N GLN A 232 -12.20 -20.21 -11.78
CA GLN A 232 -11.14 -21.10 -11.29
C GLN A 232 -10.16 -20.39 -10.36
N GLU A 233 -9.84 -19.13 -10.68
CA GLU A 233 -8.95 -18.31 -9.87
C GLU A 233 -9.66 -17.66 -8.67
N ASN A 234 -10.98 -17.60 -8.67
CA ASN A 234 -11.81 -16.89 -7.73
C ASN A 234 -12.59 -17.85 -6.83
N GLU A 235 -13.86 -18.10 -7.16
CA GLU A 235 -14.77 -18.86 -6.30
C GLU A 235 -14.32 -20.31 -6.09
N GLU A 236 -13.77 -20.97 -7.11
CA GLU A 236 -13.29 -22.35 -6.98
C GLU A 236 -12.10 -22.46 -6.02
N ASN A 237 -11.18 -21.48 -6.05
CA ASN A 237 -10.06 -21.42 -5.10
C ASN A 237 -10.55 -21.19 -3.66
N ILE A 238 -11.56 -20.34 -3.47
CA ILE A 238 -12.11 -20.09 -2.13
C ILE A 238 -12.94 -21.27 -1.64
N ALA A 239 -13.71 -21.94 -2.51
CA ALA A 239 -14.41 -23.18 -2.16
C ALA A 239 -13.42 -24.25 -1.72
N TRP A 240 -12.36 -24.46 -2.51
CA TRP A 240 -11.29 -25.39 -2.18
C TRP A 240 -10.65 -25.06 -0.81
N LEU A 241 -10.32 -23.79 -0.55
CA LEU A 241 -9.77 -23.36 0.75
C LEU A 241 -10.75 -23.66 1.89
N SER A 242 -12.04 -23.36 1.71
CA SER A 242 -13.07 -23.57 2.73
C SER A 242 -13.24 -25.04 3.07
N GLU A 243 -13.15 -25.93 2.07
CA GLU A 243 -13.21 -27.38 2.27
C GLU A 243 -11.98 -27.92 3.00
N GLN A 244 -10.78 -27.41 2.67
CA GLN A 244 -9.54 -27.89 3.28
C GLN A 244 -9.34 -27.40 4.74
N GLU A 245 -9.77 -26.18 5.05
CA GLU A 245 -9.32 -25.41 6.20
C GLU A 245 -10.44 -25.02 7.18
N GLN A 246 -11.65 -25.60 7.06
CA GLN A 246 -12.80 -25.28 7.91
C GLN A 246 -13.07 -23.76 7.97
N ALA A 247 -12.97 -23.08 6.82
CA ALA A 247 -13.18 -21.66 6.70
C ALA A 247 -14.55 -21.34 6.13
N GLU A 248 -15.13 -20.20 6.49
CA GLU A 248 -16.41 -19.73 6.00
C GLU A 248 -16.28 -18.39 5.27
N THR A 249 -17.02 -18.21 4.19
CA THR A 249 -17.10 -16.89 3.54
C THR A 249 -18.08 -15.98 4.28
N LEU A 250 -17.72 -14.71 4.38
CA LEU A 250 -18.53 -13.69 5.04
C LEU A 250 -19.30 -12.87 4.02
N LYS A 251 -20.58 -12.71 4.26
CA LYS A 251 -21.45 -11.87 3.45
C LYS A 251 -21.29 -10.39 3.82
N LEU A 252 -21.03 -9.56 2.80
CA LEU A 252 -20.95 -8.11 2.93
C LEU A 252 -22.28 -7.47 2.51
N ILE A 253 -22.60 -6.36 3.15
CA ILE A 253 -23.75 -5.52 2.79
C ILE A 253 -23.32 -4.62 1.63
N LEU A 254 -23.97 -4.76 0.49
CA LEU A 254 -23.78 -3.92 -0.69
C LEU A 254 -24.91 -2.88 -0.79
N ARG A 255 -24.58 -1.71 -1.29
CA ARG A 255 -25.59 -0.74 -1.72
C ARG A 255 -25.84 -0.93 -3.21
N PRO A 256 -27.11 -1.02 -3.66
CA PRO A 256 -27.44 -1.27 -5.07
C PRO A 256 -26.77 -0.30 -6.05
N GLU A 257 -26.63 0.97 -5.63
CA GLU A 257 -26.03 2.03 -6.44
C GLU A 257 -24.51 1.85 -6.70
N TRP A 258 -23.87 0.91 -6.02
CA TRP A 258 -22.45 0.61 -6.28
C TRP A 258 -22.22 -0.21 -7.55
N GLY A 259 -23.25 -0.89 -8.06
CA GLY A 259 -23.14 -1.74 -9.25
C GLY A 259 -22.27 -2.98 -9.06
N ILE A 260 -21.90 -3.32 -7.82
CA ILE A 260 -21.10 -4.50 -7.50
C ILE A 260 -21.98 -5.74 -7.58
N THR A 261 -21.54 -6.76 -8.30
CA THR A 261 -22.30 -8.01 -8.50
C THR A 261 -21.89 -9.03 -7.44
N PRO A 262 -22.80 -9.39 -6.51
CA PRO A 262 -22.54 -10.51 -5.61
C PRO A 262 -22.57 -11.81 -6.41
N THR A 263 -21.69 -12.75 -6.04
CA THR A 263 -21.67 -14.11 -6.59
C THR A 263 -21.90 -15.11 -5.48
N HIS A 264 -22.59 -16.18 -5.81
CA HIS A 264 -22.78 -17.30 -4.91
C HIS A 264 -22.57 -18.59 -5.71
N LEU A 265 -21.36 -19.06 -5.74
CA LEU A 265 -20.95 -20.26 -6.47
C LEU A 265 -20.26 -21.24 -5.52
N ASN A 266 -20.65 -22.50 -5.53
CA ASN A 266 -20.07 -23.55 -4.69
C ASN A 266 -20.04 -23.22 -3.19
N GLY A 267 -21.06 -22.47 -2.69
CA GLY A 267 -21.14 -22.04 -1.30
C GLY A 267 -20.27 -20.83 -0.93
N VAL A 268 -19.59 -20.24 -1.92
CA VAL A 268 -18.73 -19.07 -1.73
C VAL A 268 -19.53 -17.79 -1.96
N GLU A 269 -19.47 -16.86 -1.00
CA GLU A 269 -19.91 -15.48 -1.17
C GLU A 269 -18.74 -14.67 -1.75
N GLY A 270 -18.93 -14.11 -2.95
CA GLY A 270 -17.93 -13.29 -3.64
C GLY A 270 -18.52 -12.02 -4.23
N TYR A 271 -17.64 -11.11 -4.66
CA TYR A 271 -18.04 -9.79 -5.17
C TYR A 271 -17.25 -9.49 -6.43
N ARG A 272 -17.96 -9.34 -7.56
CA ARG A 272 -17.35 -9.03 -8.86
C ARG A 272 -17.63 -7.61 -9.28
N PHE A 273 -16.62 -6.99 -9.85
CA PHE A 273 -16.66 -5.66 -10.42
C PHE A 273 -16.54 -5.77 -11.93
N TYR A 274 -17.56 -5.29 -12.62
CA TYR A 274 -17.59 -5.29 -14.07
C TYR A 274 -17.58 -3.84 -14.58
N PRO A 275 -16.76 -3.50 -15.59
CA PRO A 275 -16.60 -2.12 -16.05
C PRO A 275 -17.86 -1.48 -16.65
N HIS A 276 -18.87 -2.26 -17.02
CA HIS A 276 -20.18 -1.75 -17.49
C HIS A 276 -21.16 -1.48 -16.36
N LEU A 277 -20.92 -1.96 -15.15
CA LEU A 277 -21.76 -1.77 -13.96
C LEU A 277 -21.12 -0.84 -12.93
N THR A 278 -19.79 -0.87 -12.84
CA THR A 278 -19.02 -0.05 -11.89
C THR A 278 -18.08 0.90 -12.64
N GLN A 279 -17.84 2.08 -12.08
CA GLN A 279 -16.83 2.98 -12.61
C GLN A 279 -15.43 2.52 -12.12
N GLY A 280 -14.97 1.37 -12.63
CA GLY A 280 -13.73 0.70 -12.23
C GLY A 280 -13.28 -0.30 -13.27
N GLU A 281 -12.25 -1.07 -12.94
CA GLU A 281 -11.72 -2.17 -13.72
C GLU A 281 -12.26 -3.51 -13.22
N GLY A 282 -11.90 -4.59 -13.92
CA GLY A 282 -12.21 -5.94 -13.49
C GLY A 282 -11.53 -6.29 -12.16
N PHE A 283 -12.34 -6.76 -11.23
CA PHE A 283 -11.87 -7.11 -9.90
C PHE A 283 -12.80 -8.15 -9.26
N PHE A 284 -12.24 -9.00 -8.43
CA PHE A 284 -12.96 -9.92 -7.57
C PHE A 284 -12.47 -9.80 -6.13
N MET A 285 -13.38 -9.99 -5.19
CA MET A 285 -13.07 -10.07 -3.77
C MET A 285 -13.95 -11.11 -3.07
N ALA A 286 -13.35 -11.88 -2.17
CA ALA A 286 -14.05 -12.69 -1.18
C ALA A 286 -13.45 -12.44 0.20
N VAL A 287 -14.29 -12.53 1.22
CA VAL A 287 -13.89 -12.39 2.62
C VAL A 287 -14.14 -13.71 3.33
N VAL A 288 -13.09 -14.24 3.97
CA VAL A 288 -13.10 -15.57 4.56
C VAL A 288 -12.70 -15.47 6.03
N ARG A 289 -13.43 -16.14 6.92
CA ARG A 289 -13.06 -16.27 8.33
C ARG A 289 -12.48 -17.64 8.60
N LYS A 290 -11.32 -17.70 9.25
CA LYS A 290 -10.71 -18.94 9.71
C LYS A 290 -11.48 -19.51 10.88
N GLY A 291 -11.86 -20.79 10.82
CA GLY A 291 -12.49 -21.49 11.92
C GLY A 291 -11.54 -21.69 13.12
N GLY A 292 -12.08 -22.25 14.20
CA GLY A 292 -11.32 -22.55 15.41
C GLY A 292 -11.45 -21.49 16.51
N ILE A 293 -10.91 -21.83 17.67
CA ILE A 293 -10.89 -20.96 18.87
C ILE A 293 -9.48 -20.44 19.05
N PRO A 294 -9.26 -19.14 19.31
CA PRO A 294 -7.94 -18.60 19.60
C PRO A 294 -7.31 -19.34 20.81
N GLU A 295 -6.09 -19.82 20.62
CA GLU A 295 -5.30 -20.35 21.74
C GLU A 295 -4.79 -19.19 22.58
N GLU A 296 -4.88 -19.29 23.91
CA GLU A 296 -4.23 -18.33 24.81
C GLU A 296 -2.71 -18.40 24.61
N GLU A 297 -2.07 -17.26 24.36
CA GLU A 297 -0.61 -17.21 24.28
C GLU A 297 -0.01 -17.68 25.60
N ALA A 298 0.72 -18.77 25.58
CA ALA A 298 1.47 -19.25 26.74
C ALA A 298 2.49 -18.18 27.16
N ILE A 299 2.48 -17.81 28.46
CA ILE A 299 3.44 -16.86 29.03
C ILE A 299 4.85 -17.42 28.83
N GLY A 300 5.56 -16.90 27.85
CA GLY A 300 6.84 -17.44 27.38
C GLY A 300 8.03 -17.03 28.23
N LYS A 301 9.11 -17.83 28.14
CA LYS A 301 10.43 -17.58 28.74
C LYS A 301 11.00 -16.25 28.26
N LYS A 302 11.93 -15.63 29.01
CA LYS A 302 12.65 -14.40 28.64
C LYS A 302 13.08 -14.42 27.18
N LYS A 303 12.52 -13.52 26.38
CA LYS A 303 12.80 -13.39 24.94
C LYS A 303 14.18 -12.76 24.74
N LYS A 304 14.98 -13.32 23.83
CA LYS A 304 16.16 -12.63 23.29
C LYS A 304 15.70 -11.84 22.08
N TYR A 305 15.69 -10.51 22.20
CA TYR A 305 15.31 -9.63 21.10
C TYR A 305 16.33 -9.64 19.96
N LYS A 306 15.86 -9.54 18.73
CA LYS A 306 16.67 -9.33 17.52
C LYS A 306 16.82 -7.86 17.21
N LEU A 307 15.79 -7.06 17.54
CA LEU A 307 15.83 -5.62 17.40
C LEU A 307 16.82 -5.01 18.42
N THR A 308 17.65 -4.10 17.93
CA THR A 308 18.61 -3.37 18.75
C THR A 308 18.07 -1.97 19.01
N LEU A 309 17.96 -1.59 20.29
CA LEU A 309 17.58 -0.25 20.70
C LEU A 309 18.76 0.72 20.46
N ALA A 310 18.45 1.92 20.03
CA ALA A 310 19.42 3.02 19.95
C ALA A 310 19.89 3.39 21.36
N GLY A 311 21.16 3.75 21.48
CA GLY A 311 21.71 4.25 22.74
C GLY A 311 21.07 5.57 23.14
N LYS A 312 21.02 5.86 24.47
CA LYS A 312 20.44 7.12 24.97
C LYS A 312 21.11 8.36 24.40
N LYS A 313 22.39 8.29 24.06
CA LYS A 313 23.13 9.41 23.45
C LYS A 313 22.70 9.65 22.01
N GLU A 314 22.55 8.60 21.24
CA GLU A 314 22.10 8.62 19.85
C GLU A 314 20.64 9.08 19.78
N GLN A 315 19.78 8.56 20.64
CA GLN A 315 18.39 8.99 20.77
C GLN A 315 18.28 10.49 21.05
N ALA A 316 19.00 10.99 22.04
CA ALA A 316 18.96 12.40 22.44
C ALA A 316 19.35 13.38 21.32
N LEU A 317 20.07 12.91 20.27
CA LEU A 317 20.42 13.74 19.13
C LEU A 317 19.27 13.96 18.15
N VAL A 318 18.27 13.08 18.12
CA VAL A 318 17.24 13.03 17.08
C VAL A 318 15.81 13.00 17.62
N GLU A 319 15.60 12.81 18.92
CA GLU A 319 14.26 12.64 19.48
C GLU A 319 13.34 13.86 19.26
N ASN A 320 13.87 15.08 19.27
CA ASN A 320 13.11 16.29 18.99
C ASN A 320 12.70 16.44 17.52
N TRP A 321 13.16 15.57 16.63
CA TRP A 321 12.78 15.57 15.21
C TRP A 321 11.39 14.93 14.98
N LEU A 322 10.87 14.22 15.98
CA LEU A 322 9.50 13.69 15.95
C LEU A 322 8.60 14.48 16.92
N GLN A 323 7.32 14.53 16.60
CA GLN A 323 6.28 14.92 17.55
C GLN A 323 6.07 13.76 18.53
N ASN A 324 5.86 14.07 19.82
CA ASN A 324 5.60 13.09 20.88
C ASN A 324 6.63 11.94 20.91
N PRO A 325 7.93 12.24 21.02
CA PRO A 325 9.01 11.25 20.89
C PRO A 325 8.91 10.10 21.91
N GLU A 326 8.24 10.31 23.04
CA GLU A 326 7.97 9.31 24.09
C GLU A 326 7.03 8.18 23.64
N GLN A 327 6.30 8.36 22.55
CA GLN A 327 5.42 7.33 21.95
C GLN A 327 6.18 6.31 21.13
N PHE A 328 7.50 6.49 20.93
CA PHE A 328 8.31 5.66 20.05
C PHE A 328 9.41 4.92 20.80
N VAL A 329 9.71 3.70 20.33
CA VAL A 329 11.00 3.07 20.57
C VAL A 329 11.94 3.41 19.43
N TRP A 330 13.19 3.66 19.82
CA TRP A 330 14.25 4.05 18.89
C TRP A 330 15.11 2.83 18.58
N LEU A 331 15.10 2.42 17.34
CA LEU A 331 15.83 1.26 16.86
C LEU A 331 17.10 1.72 16.16
N GLN A 332 18.16 0.92 16.27
CA GLN A 332 19.41 1.17 15.57
C GLN A 332 19.81 -0.04 14.74
N HIS A 333 20.05 0.19 13.46
CA HIS A 333 20.62 -0.78 12.54
C HIS A 333 21.82 -0.18 11.81
N GLY A 334 23.02 -0.58 12.21
CA GLY A 334 24.25 0.06 11.75
C GLY A 334 24.28 1.54 12.11
N GLU A 335 24.38 2.41 11.13
CA GLU A 335 24.39 3.87 11.29
C GLU A 335 22.97 4.48 11.26
N VAL A 336 21.93 3.70 10.92
CA VAL A 336 20.55 4.19 10.78
C VAL A 336 19.79 4.08 12.11
N ILE A 337 19.19 5.20 12.52
CA ILE A 337 18.19 5.25 13.60
C ILE A 337 16.81 5.31 12.96
N SER A 338 15.92 4.44 13.41
CA SER A 338 14.50 4.39 13.04
C SER A 338 13.62 4.53 14.28
N ALA A 339 12.40 5.02 14.10
CA ALA A 339 11.39 5.10 15.14
C ALA A 339 10.22 4.15 14.81
N LEU A 340 9.80 3.39 15.81
CA LEU A 340 8.64 2.50 15.73
C LEU A 340 7.71 2.85 16.90
N PRO A 341 6.38 2.93 16.73
CA PRO A 341 5.46 3.11 17.86
C PRO A 341 5.72 2.08 18.96
N ALA A 342 5.83 2.53 20.19
CA ALA A 342 6.28 1.71 21.32
C ALA A 342 5.44 0.43 21.55
N PRO A 343 4.09 0.47 21.42
CA PRO A 343 3.27 -0.73 21.57
C PRO A 343 3.59 -1.86 20.58
N LEU A 344 4.23 -1.54 19.45
CA LEU A 344 4.49 -2.48 18.37
C LEU A 344 5.82 -3.25 18.53
N PHE A 345 6.64 -2.92 19.51
CA PHE A 345 7.99 -3.43 19.63
C PHE A 345 8.07 -4.96 19.67
N ASP A 346 7.30 -5.61 20.55
CA ASP A 346 7.33 -7.07 20.69
C ASP A 346 6.85 -7.80 19.44
N ALA A 347 5.79 -7.27 18.80
CA ALA A 347 5.25 -7.82 17.57
C ALA A 347 6.23 -7.65 16.41
N ALA A 348 6.83 -6.46 16.27
CA ALA A 348 7.85 -6.21 15.27
C ALA A 348 9.09 -7.09 15.47
N ASP A 349 9.57 -7.27 16.70
CA ASP A 349 10.70 -8.15 17.00
C ASP A 349 10.41 -9.60 16.60
N LYS A 350 9.18 -10.09 16.84
CA LYS A 350 8.74 -11.42 16.38
C LYS A 350 8.80 -11.54 14.85
N VAL A 351 8.42 -10.48 14.11
CA VAL A 351 8.57 -10.43 12.64
C VAL A 351 10.04 -10.46 12.25
N PHE A 352 10.90 -9.62 12.85
CA PHE A 352 12.33 -9.60 12.57
C PHE A 352 13.06 -10.92 12.88
N GLN A 353 12.60 -11.67 13.87
CA GLN A 353 13.17 -12.98 14.18
C GLN A 353 12.91 -14.03 13.08
N ASN A 354 11.81 -13.90 12.34
CA ASN A 354 11.32 -14.92 11.42
C ASN A 354 11.43 -14.55 9.94
N LEU A 355 11.42 -13.25 9.61
CA LEU A 355 11.36 -12.74 8.25
C LEU A 355 12.53 -11.81 7.93
N TYR A 356 12.81 -11.66 6.65
CA TYR A 356 13.70 -10.62 6.14
C TYR A 356 12.92 -9.32 5.98
N VAL A 357 13.19 -8.36 6.85
CA VAL A 357 12.56 -7.02 6.86
C VAL A 357 13.45 -6.06 6.07
N LEU A 358 12.85 -5.42 5.07
CA LEU A 358 13.51 -4.46 4.18
C LEU A 358 13.39 -3.02 4.70
N PHE A 359 12.25 -2.69 5.34
CA PHE A 359 11.93 -1.36 5.83
C PHE A 359 11.08 -1.49 7.10
N ALA A 360 11.29 -0.62 8.10
CA ALA A 360 10.56 -0.68 9.35
C ALA A 360 10.32 0.71 9.96
N GLY A 361 9.06 1.02 10.24
CA GLY A 361 8.68 2.25 10.90
C GLY A 361 9.05 3.50 10.10
N ALA A 362 9.62 4.51 10.76
CA ALA A 362 10.15 5.71 10.13
C ALA A 362 11.67 5.75 10.26
N GLU A 363 12.40 5.76 9.14
CA GLU A 363 13.84 5.98 9.12
C GLU A 363 14.13 7.46 9.39
N ILE A 364 14.79 7.75 10.51
CA ILE A 364 14.96 9.11 11.05
C ILE A 364 16.27 9.72 10.61
N ALA A 365 17.38 9.06 10.90
CA ALA A 365 18.71 9.62 10.68
C ALA A 365 19.76 8.56 10.42
N GLU A 366 20.77 8.94 9.66
CA GLU A 366 22.06 8.27 9.60
C GLU A 366 23.03 8.99 10.55
N VAL A 367 23.59 8.25 11.49
CA VAL A 367 24.48 8.77 12.54
C VAL A 367 25.88 8.22 12.33
N ASN A 368 26.84 9.09 12.03
CA ASN A 368 28.24 8.72 11.87
C ASN A 368 29.10 9.60 12.80
N GLY A 369 29.39 9.11 13.98
CA GLY A 369 30.03 9.86 15.05
C GLY A 369 29.19 11.07 15.48
N LYS A 370 29.69 12.29 15.25
CA LYS A 370 28.95 13.54 15.50
C LYS A 370 28.16 14.06 14.30
N LYS A 371 28.25 13.42 13.15
CA LYS A 371 27.54 13.84 11.95
C LYS A 371 26.17 13.20 11.91
N LEU A 372 25.16 14.04 11.82
CA LEU A 372 23.76 13.65 11.66
C LEU A 372 23.31 13.99 10.24
N LYS A 373 22.64 13.04 9.61
CA LYS A 373 22.03 13.21 8.30
C LYS A 373 20.57 12.76 8.40
N PRO A 374 19.60 13.67 8.30
CA PRO A 374 18.19 13.31 8.29
C PRO A 374 17.90 12.48 7.04
N LEU A 375 17.08 11.44 7.21
CA LEU A 375 16.70 10.53 6.13
C LEU A 375 15.38 10.95 5.49
N GLN A 376 15.14 10.48 4.27
CA GLN A 376 13.93 10.81 3.51
C GLN A 376 12.66 10.32 4.21
N GLY A 377 12.73 9.18 4.91
CA GLY A 377 11.62 8.66 5.72
C GLY A 377 11.14 9.65 6.78
N LEU A 378 12.07 10.38 7.43
CA LEU A 378 11.72 11.43 8.39
C LEU A 378 10.97 12.59 7.70
N ALA A 379 11.48 13.10 6.57
CA ALA A 379 10.84 14.22 5.88
C ALA A 379 9.38 13.91 5.50
N LEU A 380 9.10 12.65 5.15
CA LEU A 380 7.78 12.20 4.72
C LEU A 380 6.94 11.57 5.83
N SER A 381 7.48 11.46 7.05
CA SER A 381 6.75 10.93 8.20
C SER A 381 5.59 11.83 8.62
N GLN A 382 4.45 11.23 8.94
CA GLN A 382 3.30 11.93 9.55
C GLN A 382 3.62 12.45 10.97
N HIS A 383 4.69 11.93 11.56
CA HIS A 383 5.15 12.29 12.91
C HIS A 383 6.29 13.32 12.93
N LEU A 384 6.67 13.86 11.76
CA LEU A 384 7.75 14.86 11.66
C LEU A 384 7.45 16.10 12.50
N ASN A 385 8.38 16.48 13.37
CA ASN A 385 8.37 17.77 14.03
C ASN A 385 9.01 18.84 13.12
N LYS A 386 8.21 19.51 12.29
CA LYS A 386 8.69 20.53 11.36
C LYS A 386 9.42 21.67 12.06
N ALA A 387 9.03 22.01 13.31
CA ALA A 387 9.62 23.12 14.07
C ALA A 387 11.08 22.86 14.47
N ALA A 388 11.55 21.61 14.37
CA ALA A 388 12.94 21.26 14.63
C ALA A 388 13.90 21.65 13.48
N PHE A 389 13.38 22.13 12.33
CA PHE A 389 14.16 22.38 11.13
C PHE A 389 13.84 23.75 10.52
N GLU A 390 14.86 24.31 9.85
CA GLU A 390 14.63 25.40 8.91
C GLU A 390 13.88 24.86 7.68
N THR A 391 12.86 25.59 7.22
CA THR A 391 12.04 25.20 6.07
C THR A 391 12.22 26.15 4.90
N ALA A 392 12.07 25.64 3.68
CA ALA A 392 12.02 26.46 2.47
C ALA A 392 10.91 25.97 1.54
N ASP A 393 10.00 26.89 1.16
CA ASP A 393 8.93 26.62 0.22
C ASP A 393 9.41 26.77 -1.22
N LEU A 394 9.14 25.76 -2.02
CA LEU A 394 9.49 25.71 -3.43
C LEU A 394 8.28 26.06 -4.30
N ASN A 395 8.50 26.80 -5.39
CA ASN A 395 7.52 26.85 -6.46
C ASN A 395 7.51 25.53 -7.25
N LEU A 396 6.57 25.37 -8.19
CA LEU A 396 6.40 24.13 -8.94
C LEU A 396 7.68 23.72 -9.70
N GLU A 397 8.31 24.66 -10.40
CA GLU A 397 9.54 24.39 -11.17
C GLU A 397 10.67 23.94 -10.24
N GLN A 398 10.91 24.67 -9.16
CA GLN A 398 11.93 24.32 -8.17
C GLN A 398 11.69 22.94 -7.54
N ALA A 399 10.42 22.63 -7.20
CA ALA A 399 10.03 21.34 -6.64
C ALA A 399 10.31 20.19 -7.64
N LEU A 400 9.94 20.35 -8.90
CA LEU A 400 10.20 19.35 -9.93
C LEU A 400 11.70 19.16 -10.19
N ARG A 401 12.49 20.25 -10.27
CA ARG A 401 13.96 20.18 -10.38
C ARG A 401 14.58 19.47 -9.16
N TYR A 402 14.11 19.77 -7.95
CA TYR A 402 14.53 19.06 -6.75
C TYR A 402 14.23 17.55 -6.84
N LEU A 403 13.03 17.17 -7.24
CA LEU A 403 12.61 15.78 -7.40
C LEU A 403 13.35 15.05 -8.54
N ARG A 404 13.90 15.79 -9.52
CA ARG A 404 14.81 15.28 -10.56
C ARG A 404 16.25 15.16 -10.10
N LYS A 405 16.53 15.60 -8.86
CA LYS A 405 17.89 15.68 -8.29
C LYS A 405 18.81 16.67 -9.03
N GLU A 406 18.22 17.70 -9.58
CA GLU A 406 18.92 18.83 -10.18
C GLU A 406 19.30 19.87 -9.11
N ASP A 407 20.25 20.73 -9.46
CA ASP A 407 20.63 21.85 -8.60
C ASP A 407 19.52 22.91 -8.58
N ILE A 408 19.17 23.35 -7.37
CA ILE A 408 18.26 24.47 -7.15
C ILE A 408 18.95 25.54 -6.31
N SER A 409 18.60 26.80 -6.55
CA SER A 409 19.09 27.93 -5.76
C SER A 409 17.93 28.60 -5.06
N LEU A 410 18.07 28.86 -3.74
CA LEU A 410 17.05 29.55 -2.93
C LEU A 410 17.51 30.94 -2.49
N GLY A 411 18.70 31.38 -2.91
CA GLY A 411 19.24 32.70 -2.52
C GLY A 411 19.56 32.85 -1.03
N THR A 412 19.58 31.75 -0.29
CA THR A 412 19.90 31.70 1.13
C THR A 412 21.37 31.32 1.35
N ASN A 413 21.97 31.79 2.44
CA ASN A 413 23.33 31.44 2.84
C ASN A 413 23.29 30.72 4.20
N GLY A 414 24.02 29.60 4.34
CA GLY A 414 24.03 28.88 5.61
C GLY A 414 24.85 27.59 5.57
N SER A 415 24.76 26.81 6.65
CA SER A 415 25.43 25.49 6.76
C SER A 415 24.49 24.41 7.32
N ASN A 416 23.17 24.67 7.30
CA ASN A 416 22.18 23.84 7.98
C ASN A 416 21.46 22.88 7.03
N TRP A 417 20.79 21.89 7.61
CA TRP A 417 19.79 21.10 6.93
C TRP A 417 18.53 21.92 6.72
N LEU A 418 17.99 21.88 5.50
CA LEU A 418 16.73 22.52 5.12
C LEU A 418 15.69 21.45 4.79
N LEU A 419 14.52 21.58 5.37
CA LEU A 419 13.34 20.80 4.97
C LEU A 419 12.67 21.54 3.81
N LEU A 420 12.77 21.00 2.61
CA LEU A 420 12.14 21.54 1.43
C LEU A 420 10.67 21.13 1.37
N GLN A 421 9.80 22.08 1.04
CA GLN A 421 8.35 21.92 1.00
C GLN A 421 7.78 22.41 -0.33
N TYR A 422 6.63 21.88 -0.69
CA TYR A 422 5.77 22.42 -1.74
C TYR A 422 4.36 22.58 -1.19
N LYS A 423 3.79 23.78 -1.26
CA LYS A 423 2.49 24.09 -0.62
C LYS A 423 2.43 23.67 0.85
N ASN A 424 3.46 23.99 1.62
CA ASN A 424 3.64 23.62 3.03
C ASN A 424 3.70 22.10 3.31
N ILE A 425 3.80 21.25 2.28
CA ILE A 425 3.95 19.80 2.43
C ILE A 425 5.43 19.43 2.21
N PRO A 426 6.07 18.73 3.16
CA PRO A 426 7.47 18.31 3.03
C PRO A 426 7.71 17.42 1.82
N LEU A 427 8.82 17.68 1.10
CA LEU A 427 9.29 16.89 -0.04
C LEU A 427 10.57 16.13 0.30
N GLY A 428 11.42 16.66 1.17
CA GLY A 428 12.70 16.06 1.52
C GLY A 428 13.73 17.06 1.97
N TRP A 429 14.99 16.67 1.93
CA TRP A 429 16.11 17.39 2.51
C TRP A 429 17.04 18.00 1.48
N ALA A 430 17.53 19.20 1.80
CA ALA A 430 18.71 19.77 1.21
C ALA A 430 19.70 20.21 2.29
N LYS A 431 20.97 20.30 1.96
CA LYS A 431 21.99 20.85 2.85
C LYS A 431 22.68 22.02 2.20
N GLN A 432 22.61 23.15 2.87
CA GLN A 432 23.29 24.34 2.44
C GLN A 432 24.77 24.29 2.85
N VAL A 433 25.65 24.69 1.95
CA VAL A 433 27.11 24.80 2.19
C VAL A 433 27.58 26.07 1.49
N GLY A 434 27.65 27.17 2.25
CA GLY A 434 27.86 28.51 1.66
C GLY A 434 26.73 28.89 0.70
N ASN A 435 27.09 29.27 -0.51
CA ASN A 435 26.13 29.63 -1.56
C ASN A 435 25.59 28.41 -2.36
N ARG A 436 26.08 27.20 -2.07
CA ARG A 436 25.68 25.97 -2.75
C ARG A 436 24.69 25.20 -1.92
N MET A 437 23.69 24.64 -2.58
CA MET A 437 22.73 23.74 -1.97
C MET A 437 22.88 22.32 -2.52
N ASN A 438 23.16 21.36 -1.64
CA ASN A 438 23.23 19.95 -2.00
C ASN A 438 21.84 19.32 -1.88
N ASN A 439 21.35 18.74 -2.96
CA ASN A 439 20.09 18.03 -3.00
C ASN A 439 20.25 16.61 -2.43
N TYR A 440 19.51 16.29 -1.36
CA TYR A 440 19.54 14.99 -0.67
C TYR A 440 18.35 14.10 -1.00
N TYR A 441 17.53 14.46 -2.01
CA TYR A 441 16.47 13.55 -2.49
C TYR A 441 17.09 12.20 -2.92
N PRO A 442 16.47 11.03 -2.63
CA PRO A 442 17.00 9.73 -3.01
C PRO A 442 17.19 9.62 -4.53
N LYS A 443 18.35 9.13 -4.97
CA LYS A 443 18.67 9.01 -6.40
C LYS A 443 17.74 8.03 -7.12
N GLU A 444 17.31 7.00 -6.42
CA GLU A 444 16.45 5.93 -6.92
C GLU A 444 15.02 6.44 -7.16
N TRP A 445 14.56 7.40 -6.35
CA TRP A 445 13.20 7.96 -6.39
C TRP A 445 13.04 9.14 -7.36
N ARG A 446 14.15 9.59 -7.97
CA ARG A 446 14.11 10.78 -8.81
C ARG A 446 13.19 10.62 -10.01
N ILE A 447 12.55 11.69 -10.41
CA ILE A 447 11.84 11.81 -11.68
C ILE A 447 12.86 11.68 -12.82
N ARG A 448 12.64 10.74 -13.74
CA ARG A 448 13.50 10.50 -14.90
C ARG A 448 12.99 11.15 -16.18
N MET A 449 11.70 11.50 -16.17
CA MET A 449 11.02 12.21 -17.27
C MET A 449 11.65 13.60 -17.46
N GLU A 450 11.78 14.06 -18.69
CA GLU A 450 12.12 15.45 -18.99
C GLU A 450 10.95 16.36 -18.64
N LEU A 451 11.25 17.57 -18.17
CA LEU A 451 10.22 18.56 -17.89
C LEU A 451 9.72 19.13 -19.20
N PRO A 452 8.39 19.23 -19.39
CA PRO A 452 7.83 19.91 -20.55
C PRO A 452 8.13 21.43 -20.50
N GLN A 453 8.10 22.10 -21.65
CA GLN A 453 8.31 23.54 -21.71
C GLN A 453 7.26 24.31 -20.90
N GLU A 454 6.00 23.85 -20.95
CA GLU A 454 4.91 24.36 -20.13
C GLU A 454 4.60 23.34 -19.02
N LEU A 455 4.77 23.74 -17.78
CA LEU A 455 4.47 22.90 -16.63
C LEU A 455 2.95 22.75 -16.46
N PRO A 456 2.47 21.54 -16.11
CA PRO A 456 1.04 21.32 -15.94
C PRO A 456 0.48 22.16 -14.78
N SER A 457 -0.70 22.71 -15.00
CA SER A 457 -1.46 23.42 -13.95
C SER A 457 -2.25 22.49 -13.02
N PHE A 458 -2.09 21.16 -13.19
CA PHE A 458 -2.82 20.16 -12.40
C PHE A 458 -2.49 20.29 -10.92
N THR A 459 -3.53 20.45 -10.11
CA THR A 459 -3.45 20.42 -8.66
C THR A 459 -4.67 19.66 -8.14
N LEU A 460 -4.45 18.44 -7.65
CA LEU A 460 -5.50 17.67 -7.01
C LEU A 460 -6.03 18.35 -5.75
N LEU A 461 -5.13 19.01 -5.04
CA LEU A 461 -5.38 19.70 -3.79
C LEU A 461 -5.29 21.22 -4.04
N THR A 462 -6.35 21.82 -4.57
CA THR A 462 -6.55 23.27 -4.47
C THR A 462 -6.95 23.60 -3.04
N ALA A 463 -6.30 24.58 -2.47
CA ALA A 463 -6.56 25.08 -1.12
C ALA A 463 -7.99 25.54 -0.95
#